data_29d0a81455f9cb89655219373c6505e1
#
_entry.id   29d0a81455f9cb89655219373c6505e1
#
_cell.length_a   1.000
_cell.length_b   1.000
_cell.length_c   1.000
_cell.angle_alpha   90.00
_cell.angle_beta   90.00
_cell.angle_gamma   90.00
#
_symmetry.space_group_name_H-M   'P 1'
#
loop_
_entity.id
_entity.type
_entity.pdbx_description
1 polymer ?
#
loop_
_entity_poly.entity_id
_entity_poly.type
_entity_poly.pdbx_seq_one_letter_code
_entity_poly.pdbx_strand_id
1 'polypeptide(L)'
;LGVDLLICSEGQCVPETVSLSLQLTIGDGTPDPAERDLFAKARAALPKPLSQPARYAVDGPNLKLFVPVSAPENIASAHIFLRNEGVIPAGGTQQLAKVDHGLTMTLSRGKKAPGKTLSGVVRIVHADQHVTGYRFVAQPGPVPSAGSKLGGGFVLALGGALLGGLLLNLMPCVFPILSLKALALARAGGDDREAQAEAIGYTIGAVSVLLALGGAVLAFKSGGHAVGWAFQLQDTRVVAILLLLVTAIATNLAGLYELPSLNIAVGHRQGLIGGIGTGALAAFIATPCTGPFMAGALGAALLLPVPAALAVFFGLGLGLSLPFLALGFIKPARRWLPKPGPWMMTLRRVLSLPMFATALGLGWIVGRQAGVSAMTIALAAALLLGVSLWWYGLRQLKSRRGLPTFVPAIAAIILAYLGVQASSAATEQASHLLASKPYTAARLAKLRDEHRPVFVFLTADWCLSCKVNEATSLSSTSVANAFAKAHVAVLEGDWTRKNPEVTALLRKRGRAGVPLYVWYPVNGAPKDLPQVLTPSMLVDLTHGLKSSQSTS
;
A
#
# COMPACT_ATOMS: atom_id res chain seq x y z
N LEU A 1 30.95 -0.71 -41.40
CA LEU A 1 29.90 -0.14 -40.55
C LEU A 1 30.31 -0.25 -39.10
N GLY A 2 30.49 0.89 -38.42
CA GLY A 2 30.64 0.93 -36.96
C GLY A 2 29.26 1.00 -36.32
N VAL A 3 28.99 0.14 -35.35
CA VAL A 3 27.75 0.16 -34.60
C VAL A 3 28.12 0.36 -33.15
N ASP A 4 27.74 1.50 -32.59
CA ASP A 4 27.88 1.78 -31.17
C ASP A 4 26.65 1.24 -30.42
N LEU A 5 26.89 0.27 -29.57
CA LEU A 5 25.87 -0.38 -28.77
C LEU A 5 26.00 0.07 -27.32
N LEU A 6 24.90 0.30 -26.67
CA LEU A 6 24.85 0.51 -25.24
C LEU A 6 24.16 -0.69 -24.62
N ILE A 7 24.93 -1.61 -24.04
CA ILE A 7 24.42 -2.80 -23.38
C ILE A 7 24.16 -2.42 -21.92
N CYS A 8 22.88 -2.31 -21.57
CA CYS A 8 22.46 -1.88 -20.24
C CYS A 8 21.92 -3.07 -19.42
N SER A 9 22.49 -3.30 -18.25
CA SER A 9 21.91 -4.09 -17.16
C SER A 9 21.20 -3.18 -16.16
N GLU A 10 20.52 -3.73 -15.15
CA GLU A 10 19.70 -2.95 -14.18
C GLU A 10 20.45 -1.88 -13.36
N GLY A 11 21.74 -1.70 -13.53
CA GLY A 11 22.52 -0.71 -12.78
C GLY A 11 23.72 -0.13 -13.54
N GLN A 12 24.05 -0.70 -14.68
CA GLN A 12 25.24 -0.30 -15.42
C GLN A 12 25.01 -0.43 -16.92
N CYS A 13 25.35 0.60 -17.67
CA CYS A 13 25.39 0.56 -19.12
C CYS A 13 26.86 0.54 -19.56
N VAL A 14 27.24 -0.44 -20.37
CA VAL A 14 28.56 -0.55 -20.93
C VAL A 14 28.48 -0.19 -22.43
N PRO A 15 29.18 0.84 -22.90
CA PRO A 15 29.27 1.11 -24.31
C PRO A 15 30.18 0.07 -24.99
N GLU A 16 29.72 -0.51 -26.07
CA GLU A 16 30.47 -1.46 -26.90
C GLU A 16 30.38 -1.03 -28.35
N THR A 17 31.51 -0.95 -29.00
CA THR A 17 31.58 -0.62 -30.43
C THR A 17 31.90 -1.89 -31.22
N VAL A 18 30.96 -2.31 -32.06
CA VAL A 18 31.13 -3.47 -32.94
C VAL A 18 31.41 -2.96 -34.37
N SER A 19 32.54 -3.35 -34.91
CA SER A 19 32.89 -3.05 -36.31
C SER A 19 32.45 -4.22 -37.20
N LEU A 20 31.51 -3.96 -38.08
CA LEU A 20 31.02 -4.92 -39.05
C LEU A 20 31.54 -4.53 -40.42
N SER A 21 32.18 -5.47 -41.13
CA SER A 21 32.60 -5.31 -42.51
C SER A 21 31.80 -6.24 -43.41
N LEU A 22 31.27 -5.70 -44.50
CA LEU A 22 30.61 -6.48 -45.53
C LEU A 22 31.30 -6.15 -46.86
N GLN A 23 31.81 -7.17 -47.53
CA GLN A 23 32.34 -7.02 -48.90
C GLN A 23 31.16 -7.12 -49.86
N LEU A 24 30.94 -6.05 -50.61
CA LEU A 24 29.90 -5.99 -51.64
C LEU A 24 30.56 -5.98 -53.00
N THR A 25 30.20 -6.91 -53.87
CA THR A 25 30.58 -6.91 -55.26
C THR A 25 29.65 -5.96 -56.03
N ILE A 26 30.22 -5.02 -56.78
CA ILE A 26 29.43 -4.12 -57.61
C ILE A 26 29.01 -4.91 -58.85
N GLY A 27 27.70 -5.20 -58.94
CA GLY A 27 27.09 -5.86 -60.09
C GLY A 27 26.24 -4.90 -60.91
N ASP A 28 25.47 -5.44 -61.83
CA ASP A 28 24.56 -4.72 -62.74
C ASP A 28 23.26 -4.22 -62.03
N GLY A 29 23.13 -4.46 -60.73
CA GLY A 29 21.95 -4.07 -59.94
C GLY A 29 20.81 -5.08 -59.98
N THR A 30 20.98 -6.24 -60.60
CA THR A 30 19.99 -7.31 -60.58
C THR A 30 19.97 -7.97 -59.18
N PRO A 31 18.78 -8.06 -58.53
CA PRO A 31 18.66 -8.71 -57.21
C PRO A 31 19.00 -10.19 -57.31
N ASP A 32 19.84 -10.68 -56.40
CA ASP A 32 20.09 -12.13 -56.26
C ASP A 32 18.79 -12.84 -55.86
N PRO A 33 18.33 -13.82 -56.66
CA PRO A 33 17.12 -14.59 -56.36
C PRO A 33 17.21 -15.35 -55.01
N ALA A 34 18.41 -15.79 -54.62
CA ALA A 34 18.62 -16.53 -53.38
C ALA A 34 18.42 -15.68 -52.12
N GLU A 35 18.73 -14.39 -52.20
CA GLU A 35 18.61 -13.46 -51.07
C GLU A 35 17.29 -12.69 -51.05
N ARG A 36 16.46 -12.83 -52.10
CA ARG A 36 15.20 -12.09 -52.25
C ARG A 36 14.25 -12.31 -51.05
N ASP A 37 14.13 -13.54 -50.59
CA ASP A 37 13.24 -13.89 -49.46
C ASP A 37 13.75 -13.35 -48.13
N LEU A 38 15.06 -13.31 -47.93
CA LEU A 38 15.68 -12.70 -46.75
C LEU A 38 15.39 -11.21 -46.67
N PHE A 39 15.60 -10.50 -47.79
CA PHE A 39 15.30 -9.08 -47.88
C PHE A 39 13.80 -8.78 -47.77
N ALA A 40 12.95 -9.63 -48.32
CA ALA A 40 11.48 -9.50 -48.18
C ALA A 40 11.07 -9.65 -46.72
N LYS A 41 11.55 -10.66 -45.99
CA LYS A 41 11.32 -10.86 -44.56
C LYS A 41 11.85 -9.69 -43.75
N ALA A 42 13.07 -9.22 -44.02
CA ALA A 42 13.64 -8.07 -43.31
C ALA A 42 12.81 -6.78 -43.54
N ARG A 43 12.36 -6.52 -44.78
CA ARG A 43 11.48 -5.39 -45.06
C ARG A 43 10.12 -5.50 -44.39
N ALA A 44 9.55 -6.70 -44.31
CA ALA A 44 8.28 -6.96 -43.64
C ALA A 44 8.38 -6.74 -42.09
N ALA A 45 9.58 -6.95 -41.54
CA ALA A 45 9.86 -6.74 -40.11
C ALA A 45 10.12 -5.26 -39.74
N LEU A 46 10.32 -4.37 -40.74
CA LEU A 46 10.52 -2.95 -40.48
C LEU A 46 9.28 -2.30 -39.85
N PRO A 47 9.44 -1.35 -38.90
CA PRO A 47 8.31 -0.64 -38.30
C PRO A 47 7.47 0.07 -39.37
N LYS A 48 6.15 -0.19 -39.33
CA LYS A 48 5.19 0.46 -40.27
C LYS A 48 4.91 1.90 -39.82
N PRO A 49 4.62 2.82 -40.75
CA PRO A 49 4.19 4.17 -40.37
C PRO A 49 2.83 4.10 -39.64
N LEU A 50 2.63 4.95 -38.64
CA LEU A 50 1.32 5.13 -38.02
C LEU A 50 0.33 5.76 -39.03
N SER A 51 -0.91 5.31 -38.98
CA SER A 51 -1.99 5.83 -39.82
C SER A 51 -2.44 7.25 -39.45
N GLN A 52 -2.24 7.64 -38.19
CA GLN A 52 -2.58 8.96 -37.65
C GLN A 52 -1.37 9.55 -36.89
N PRO A 53 -1.20 10.88 -36.87
CA PRO A 53 -0.09 11.51 -36.16
C PRO A 53 -0.22 11.35 -34.65
N ALA A 54 0.89 11.01 -34.00
CA ALA A 54 0.99 11.00 -32.55
C ALA A 54 0.99 12.43 -31.99
N ARG A 55 0.65 12.59 -30.72
CA ARG A 55 0.66 13.90 -30.02
C ARG A 55 1.46 13.80 -28.74
N TYR A 56 2.11 14.89 -28.35
CA TYR A 56 2.78 14.95 -27.08
C TYR A 56 2.48 16.23 -26.31
N ALA A 57 2.54 16.16 -25.00
CA ALA A 57 2.43 17.28 -24.08
C ALA A 57 3.49 17.16 -22.96
N VAL A 58 4.01 18.29 -22.52
CA VAL A 58 4.91 18.35 -21.36
C VAL A 58 4.08 18.66 -20.12
N ASP A 59 4.21 17.81 -19.11
CA ASP A 59 3.50 17.94 -17.83
C ASP A 59 4.52 17.88 -16.68
N GLY A 60 5.08 19.03 -16.33
CA GLY A 60 6.13 19.16 -15.32
C GLY A 60 7.36 18.31 -15.62
N PRO A 61 7.72 17.35 -14.75
CA PRO A 61 8.86 16.46 -14.95
C PRO A 61 8.59 15.33 -15.95
N ASN A 62 7.37 15.24 -16.50
CA ASN A 62 6.96 14.16 -17.37
C ASN A 62 6.68 14.65 -18.79
N LEU A 63 6.92 13.76 -19.74
CA LEU A 63 6.51 13.89 -21.13
C LEU A 63 5.41 12.87 -21.40
N LYS A 64 4.22 13.34 -21.73
CA LYS A 64 3.10 12.48 -22.13
C LYS A 64 3.06 12.38 -23.66
N LEU A 65 3.01 11.16 -24.17
CA LEU A 65 2.91 10.87 -25.60
C LEU A 65 1.68 10.02 -25.86
N PHE A 66 0.82 10.48 -26.75
CA PHE A 66 -0.31 9.72 -27.26
C PHE A 66 0.02 9.09 -28.60
N VAL A 67 -0.17 7.78 -28.69
CA VAL A 67 0.00 6.98 -29.90
C VAL A 67 -1.35 6.38 -30.29
N PRO A 68 -1.95 6.80 -31.42
CA PRO A 68 -3.21 6.23 -31.89
C PRO A 68 -2.99 4.80 -32.38
N VAL A 69 -3.69 3.84 -31.79
CA VAL A 69 -3.64 2.40 -32.15
C VAL A 69 -5.02 1.81 -32.08
N SER A 70 -5.31 0.89 -32.99
CA SER A 70 -6.57 0.14 -32.98
C SER A 70 -6.52 -0.94 -31.89
N ALA A 71 -7.65 -1.20 -31.21
CA ALA A 71 -7.82 -2.23 -30.18
C ALA A 71 -6.77 -2.19 -29.05
N PRO A 72 -6.68 -1.07 -28.29
CA PRO A 72 -5.70 -0.92 -27.21
C PRO A 72 -5.86 -1.96 -26.09
N GLU A 73 -7.03 -2.57 -25.95
CA GLU A 73 -7.29 -3.63 -24.96
C GLU A 73 -6.43 -4.88 -25.16
N ASN A 74 -6.09 -5.22 -26.41
CA ASN A 74 -5.31 -6.41 -26.73
C ASN A 74 -3.79 -6.21 -26.58
N ILE A 75 -3.34 -5.06 -26.08
CA ILE A 75 -1.94 -4.74 -25.93
C ILE A 75 -1.48 -5.13 -24.53
N ALA A 76 -0.48 -6.01 -24.44
CA ALA A 76 0.13 -6.42 -23.17
C ALA A 76 1.14 -5.38 -22.67
N SER A 77 2.02 -4.90 -23.56
CA SER A 77 3.02 -3.88 -23.23
C SER A 77 3.40 -3.05 -24.45
N ALA A 78 3.87 -1.84 -24.21
CA ALA A 78 4.44 -0.99 -25.25
C ALA A 78 5.68 -0.29 -24.74
N HIS A 79 6.65 -0.07 -25.63
CA HIS A 79 7.89 0.64 -25.33
C HIS A 79 8.22 1.62 -26.45
N ILE A 80 8.64 2.83 -26.09
CA ILE A 80 8.97 3.90 -27.02
C ILE A 80 10.46 4.12 -27.09
N PHE A 81 10.98 4.22 -28.31
CA PHE A 81 12.34 4.59 -28.62
C PHE A 81 12.32 5.92 -29.39
N LEU A 82 12.72 7.01 -28.73
CA LEU A 82 12.81 8.32 -29.38
C LEU A 82 14.12 8.44 -30.16
N ARG A 83 14.02 9.01 -31.34
CA ARG A 83 15.19 9.40 -32.13
C ARG A 83 15.84 10.67 -31.60
N ASN A 84 15.08 11.49 -30.89
CA ASN A 84 15.52 12.74 -30.30
C ASN A 84 16.33 12.47 -29.02
N GLU A 85 17.63 12.53 -29.09
CA GLU A 85 18.54 12.26 -27.98
C GLU A 85 18.37 13.26 -26.84
N GLY A 86 18.43 12.77 -25.59
CA GLY A 86 18.40 13.57 -24.36
C GLY A 86 17.03 14.08 -23.95
N VAL A 87 15.97 13.84 -24.74
CA VAL A 87 14.58 14.21 -24.39
C VAL A 87 14.00 13.30 -23.33
N ILE A 88 14.37 12.03 -23.35
CA ILE A 88 14.09 11.06 -22.28
C ILE A 88 15.42 10.43 -21.83
N PRO A 89 15.59 10.06 -20.55
CA PRO A 89 16.78 9.36 -20.09
C PRO A 89 16.81 7.94 -20.67
N ALA A 90 17.99 7.47 -21.05
CA ALA A 90 18.18 6.08 -21.44
C ALA A 90 17.80 5.16 -20.25
N GLY A 91 16.92 4.20 -20.49
CA GLY A 91 16.43 3.31 -19.44
C GLY A 91 15.41 3.93 -18.46
N GLY A 92 14.90 5.14 -18.75
CA GLY A 92 13.84 5.77 -17.96
C GLY A 92 12.55 4.94 -17.93
N THR A 93 11.83 4.98 -16.81
CA THR A 93 10.55 4.30 -16.67
C THR A 93 9.53 4.84 -17.64
N GLN A 94 8.85 3.96 -18.35
CA GLN A 94 7.77 4.27 -19.29
C GLN A 94 6.48 3.66 -18.74
N GLN A 95 5.51 4.50 -18.40
CA GLN A 95 4.20 4.04 -17.91
C GLN A 95 3.21 4.05 -19.06
N LEU A 96 2.62 2.89 -19.32
CA LEU A 96 1.59 2.69 -20.33
C LEU A 96 0.21 2.86 -19.73
N ALA A 97 -0.61 3.67 -20.36
CA ALA A 97 -2.03 3.80 -20.06
C ALA A 97 -2.84 3.59 -21.34
N LYS A 98 -3.83 2.71 -21.28
CA LYS A 98 -4.76 2.46 -22.39
C LYS A 98 -5.84 3.53 -22.35
N VAL A 99 -6.07 4.17 -23.49
CA VAL A 99 -7.11 5.21 -23.66
C VAL A 99 -7.98 4.85 -24.85
N ASP A 100 -9.13 5.49 -24.96
CA ASP A 100 -10.00 5.29 -26.12
C ASP A 100 -9.24 5.65 -27.40
N HIS A 101 -9.19 4.70 -28.35
CA HIS A 101 -8.52 4.79 -29.64
C HIS A 101 -6.98 4.92 -29.61
N GLY A 102 -6.30 4.53 -28.51
CA GLY A 102 -4.84 4.58 -28.49
C GLY A 102 -4.18 4.28 -27.15
N LEU A 103 -2.90 4.60 -27.09
CA LEU A 103 -2.05 4.44 -25.92
C LEU A 103 -1.50 5.80 -25.49
N THR A 104 -1.60 6.11 -24.21
CA THR A 104 -0.87 7.23 -23.61
C THR A 104 0.34 6.69 -22.84
N MET A 105 1.52 7.16 -23.20
CA MET A 105 2.76 6.81 -22.54
C MET A 105 3.24 8.00 -21.72
N THR A 106 3.46 7.78 -20.42
CA THR A 106 4.08 8.78 -19.55
C THR A 106 5.56 8.43 -19.38
N LEU A 107 6.42 9.32 -19.82
CA LEU A 107 7.87 9.18 -19.88
C LEU A 107 8.53 10.19 -18.94
N SER A 108 9.56 9.80 -18.23
CA SER A 108 10.37 10.77 -17.47
C SER A 108 11.09 11.71 -18.44
N ARG A 109 11.02 13.01 -18.19
CA ARG A 109 11.71 14.02 -19.03
C ARG A 109 13.22 13.99 -18.80
N GLY A 110 13.98 14.02 -19.89
CA GLY A 110 15.43 14.16 -19.86
C GLY A 110 15.88 15.62 -19.70
N LYS A 111 17.17 15.85 -19.91
CA LYS A 111 17.79 17.17 -19.76
C LYS A 111 17.46 18.12 -20.92
N LYS A 112 17.14 17.59 -22.10
CA LYS A 112 16.88 18.36 -23.32
C LYS A 112 15.38 18.63 -23.48
N ALA A 113 15.02 19.83 -23.85
CA ALA A 113 13.62 20.17 -24.14
C ALA A 113 13.15 19.48 -25.41
N PRO A 114 11.89 19.00 -25.49
CA PRO A 114 11.33 18.47 -26.72
C PRO A 114 11.26 19.56 -27.78
N GLY A 115 11.63 19.22 -29.00
CA GLY A 115 11.58 20.13 -30.17
C GLY A 115 10.14 20.27 -30.69
N LYS A 116 9.97 20.97 -31.83
CA LYS A 116 8.66 21.12 -32.48
C LYS A 116 8.01 19.79 -32.88
N THR A 117 8.81 18.75 -33.08
CA THR A 117 8.37 17.40 -33.41
C THR A 117 9.22 16.38 -32.68
N LEU A 118 8.59 15.31 -32.21
CA LEU A 118 9.27 14.12 -31.68
C LEU A 118 9.05 12.98 -32.64
N SER A 119 10.15 12.30 -33.03
CA SER A 119 10.07 11.12 -33.88
C SER A 119 10.66 9.90 -33.18
N GLY A 120 10.15 8.73 -33.52
CA GLY A 120 10.62 7.51 -32.90
C GLY A 120 9.89 6.27 -33.40
N VAL A 121 10.12 5.19 -32.68
CA VAL A 121 9.47 3.90 -32.91
C VAL A 121 8.77 3.48 -31.62
N VAL A 122 7.55 3.00 -31.72
CA VAL A 122 6.86 2.31 -30.65
C VAL A 122 6.83 0.81 -30.95
N ARG A 123 7.32 0.02 -30.02
CA ARG A 123 7.24 -1.44 -30.03
C ARG A 123 6.05 -1.85 -29.19
N ILE A 124 5.11 -2.58 -29.75
CA ILE A 124 3.89 -3.03 -29.09
C ILE A 124 3.93 -4.55 -29.04
N VAL A 125 3.70 -5.09 -27.86
CA VAL A 125 3.53 -6.52 -27.61
C VAL A 125 2.06 -6.75 -27.32
N HIS A 126 1.42 -7.56 -28.14
CA HIS A 126 0.02 -7.95 -27.97
C HIS A 126 -0.15 -9.07 -26.93
N ALA A 127 -1.38 -9.31 -26.47
CA ALA A 127 -1.67 -10.34 -25.47
C ALA A 127 -1.32 -11.77 -25.97
N ASP A 128 -1.35 -11.99 -27.26
CA ASP A 128 -0.95 -13.22 -27.97
C ASP A 128 0.56 -13.35 -28.21
N GLN A 129 1.37 -12.49 -27.56
CA GLN A 129 2.84 -12.40 -27.71
C GLN A 129 3.31 -11.88 -29.09
N HIS A 130 2.42 -11.56 -30.02
CA HIS A 130 2.78 -10.97 -31.29
C HIS A 130 3.37 -9.57 -31.08
N VAL A 131 4.48 -9.27 -31.77
CA VAL A 131 5.19 -7.98 -31.66
C VAL A 131 4.97 -7.17 -32.93
N THR A 132 4.48 -5.94 -32.77
CA THR A 132 4.36 -4.98 -33.89
C THR A 132 5.18 -3.72 -33.58
N GLY A 133 5.81 -3.18 -34.62
CA GLY A 133 6.55 -1.91 -34.55
C GLY A 133 5.90 -0.84 -35.41
N TYR A 134 5.75 0.38 -34.87
CA TYR A 134 5.26 1.52 -35.65
C TYR A 134 6.22 2.71 -35.53
N ARG A 135 6.53 3.32 -36.68
CA ARG A 135 7.22 4.62 -36.73
C ARG A 135 6.18 5.73 -36.50
N PHE A 136 6.51 6.69 -35.66
CA PHE A 136 5.64 7.82 -35.41
C PHE A 136 6.39 9.14 -35.49
N VAL A 137 5.64 10.19 -35.81
CA VAL A 137 6.02 11.59 -35.65
C VAL A 137 4.94 12.22 -34.77
N ALA A 138 5.33 12.74 -33.61
CA ALA A 138 4.43 13.38 -32.67
C ALA A 138 4.56 14.89 -32.74
N GLN A 139 3.43 15.59 -32.72
CA GLN A 139 3.32 17.04 -32.68
C GLN A 139 2.87 17.49 -31.28
N PRO A 140 3.23 18.72 -30.85
CA PRO A 140 2.67 19.28 -29.62
C PRO A 140 1.14 19.37 -29.72
N GLY A 141 0.45 18.87 -28.71
CA GLY A 141 -1.01 18.92 -28.70
C GLY A 141 -1.60 18.28 -27.44
N PRO A 142 -2.89 18.43 -27.22
CA PRO A 142 -3.56 17.80 -26.10
C PRO A 142 -3.43 16.28 -26.19
N VAL A 143 -2.85 15.69 -25.15
CA VAL A 143 -2.73 14.25 -24.99
C VAL A 143 -3.94 13.80 -24.18
N PRO A 144 -4.75 12.85 -24.68
CA PRO A 144 -5.77 12.23 -23.88
C PRO A 144 -5.06 11.65 -22.64
N SER A 145 -5.31 12.24 -21.50
CA SER A 145 -4.96 11.58 -20.24
C SER A 145 -5.72 10.26 -20.28
N ALA A 146 -5.12 9.18 -19.78
CA ALA A 146 -5.93 8.06 -19.35
C ALA A 146 -6.93 8.66 -18.36
N GLY A 147 -7.97 9.24 -18.91
CA GLY A 147 -9.14 9.63 -18.19
C GLY A 147 -9.56 8.31 -17.58
N SER A 148 -9.24 8.11 -16.30
CA SER A 148 -10.18 7.35 -15.52
C SER A 148 -11.52 7.76 -16.09
N LYS A 149 -12.33 6.79 -16.49
CA LYS A 149 -13.78 6.99 -16.55
C LYS A 149 -14.10 7.55 -15.17
N LEU A 150 -13.92 8.88 -15.01
CA LEU A 150 -14.04 9.60 -13.74
C LEU A 150 -15.42 9.35 -13.12
N GLY A 151 -16.40 8.95 -13.93
CA GLY A 151 -17.71 8.56 -13.44
C GLY A 151 -17.71 7.22 -12.69
N GLY A 152 -17.18 6.14 -13.26
CA GLY A 152 -17.30 4.82 -12.63
C GLY A 152 -16.25 4.53 -11.56
N GLY A 153 -14.98 4.80 -11.84
CA GLY A 153 -13.89 4.51 -10.90
C GLY A 153 -13.86 5.44 -9.67
N PHE A 154 -14.20 6.71 -9.85
CA PHE A 154 -14.26 7.67 -8.74
C PHE A 154 -15.46 7.39 -7.83
N VAL A 155 -16.63 7.11 -8.38
CA VAL A 155 -17.82 6.73 -7.60
C VAL A 155 -17.58 5.42 -6.86
N LEU A 156 -16.92 4.45 -7.49
CA LEU A 156 -16.57 3.18 -6.85
C LEU A 156 -15.53 3.38 -5.72
N ALA A 157 -14.54 4.24 -5.93
CA ALA A 157 -13.53 4.58 -4.92
C ALA A 157 -14.16 5.35 -3.75
N LEU A 158 -15.03 6.32 -4.02
CA LEU A 158 -15.75 7.07 -3.01
C LEU A 158 -16.75 6.19 -2.25
N GLY A 159 -17.49 5.33 -2.95
CA GLY A 159 -18.39 4.34 -2.35
C GLY A 159 -17.64 3.32 -1.49
N GLY A 160 -16.49 2.84 -1.97
CA GLY A 160 -15.57 1.99 -1.20
C GLY A 160 -15.01 2.69 0.03
N ALA A 161 -14.67 3.98 -0.07
CA ALA A 161 -14.20 4.78 1.06
C ALA A 161 -15.31 5.03 2.10
N LEU A 162 -16.53 5.32 1.67
CA LEU A 162 -17.70 5.44 2.54
C LEU A 162 -18.01 4.13 3.28
N LEU A 163 -18.03 3.01 2.54
CA LEU A 163 -18.21 1.69 3.14
C LEU A 163 -17.08 1.33 4.10
N GLY A 164 -15.83 1.61 3.73
CA GLY A 164 -14.67 1.46 4.59
C GLY A 164 -14.80 2.28 5.87
N GLY A 165 -15.18 3.56 5.76
CA GLY A 165 -15.46 4.43 6.89
C GLY A 165 -16.59 3.93 7.79
N LEU A 166 -17.64 3.38 7.20
CA LEU A 166 -18.74 2.76 7.94
C LEU A 166 -18.27 1.50 8.69
N LEU A 167 -17.45 0.65 8.07
CA LEU A 167 -16.87 -0.53 8.71
C LEU A 167 -15.93 -0.16 9.86
N LEU A 168 -15.28 1.01 9.84
CA LEU A 168 -14.47 1.48 10.96
C LEU A 168 -15.28 1.67 12.26
N ASN A 169 -16.59 1.92 12.18
CA ASN A 169 -17.47 1.98 13.34
C ASN A 169 -17.66 0.62 14.03
N LEU A 170 -17.43 -0.48 13.32
CA LEU A 170 -17.48 -1.83 13.90
C LEU A 170 -16.21 -2.14 14.72
N MET A 171 -15.18 -1.31 14.59
CA MET A 171 -13.95 -1.50 15.36
C MET A 171 -14.18 -1.22 16.85
N PRO A 172 -13.68 -2.09 17.72
CA PRO A 172 -13.93 -2.01 19.16
C PRO A 172 -13.38 -0.75 19.83
N CYS A 173 -12.42 -0.06 19.18
CA CYS A 173 -11.83 1.19 19.69
C CYS A 173 -12.77 2.39 19.57
N VAL A 174 -13.67 2.40 18.58
CA VAL A 174 -14.62 3.50 18.34
C VAL A 174 -15.89 3.34 19.17
N PHE A 175 -16.25 2.10 19.48
CA PHE A 175 -17.49 1.75 20.18
C PHE A 175 -17.67 2.47 21.54
N PRO A 176 -16.64 2.62 22.42
CA PRO A 176 -16.82 3.32 23.70
C PRO A 176 -17.29 4.76 23.53
N ILE A 177 -16.76 5.46 22.53
CA ILE A 177 -17.11 6.86 22.26
C ILE A 177 -18.54 6.95 21.72
N LEU A 178 -18.90 6.03 20.81
CA LEU A 178 -20.25 5.94 20.27
C LEU A 178 -21.28 5.66 21.36
N SER A 179 -21.00 4.72 22.27
CA SER A 179 -21.94 4.33 23.33
C SER A 179 -22.19 5.44 24.36
N LEU A 180 -21.13 6.18 24.75
CA LEU A 180 -21.25 7.31 25.68
C LEU A 180 -22.06 8.44 25.07
N LYS A 181 -21.84 8.74 23.77
CA LYS A 181 -22.55 9.80 23.07
C LYS A 181 -23.99 9.44 22.74
N ALA A 182 -24.26 8.22 22.30
CA ALA A 182 -25.63 7.75 22.09
C ALA A 182 -26.45 7.85 23.38
N LEU A 183 -25.83 7.56 24.55
CA LEU A 183 -26.43 7.71 25.83
C LEU A 183 -26.68 9.17 26.23
N ALA A 184 -25.72 10.08 25.91
CA ALA A 184 -25.86 11.50 26.16
C ALA A 184 -27.00 12.09 25.30
N LEU A 185 -27.08 11.73 24.01
CA LEU A 185 -28.18 12.14 23.13
C LEU A 185 -29.55 11.59 23.58
N ALA A 186 -29.58 10.35 24.05
CA ALA A 186 -30.81 9.75 24.57
C ALA A 186 -31.31 10.39 25.87
N ARG A 187 -30.41 10.95 26.70
CA ARG A 187 -30.73 11.67 27.95
C ARG A 187 -31.03 13.15 27.74
N ALA A 188 -30.55 13.78 26.67
CA ALA A 188 -30.69 15.21 26.42
C ALA A 188 -32.12 15.66 26.01
N GLY A 189 -33.12 14.77 26.09
CA GLY A 189 -34.54 15.12 26.19
C GLY A 189 -35.13 16.05 25.14
N GLY A 190 -34.61 16.05 23.89
CA GLY A 190 -35.48 16.50 22.79
C GLY A 190 -35.18 17.84 22.11
N ASP A 191 -34.06 18.49 22.32
CA ASP A 191 -33.71 19.64 21.44
C ASP A 191 -33.03 19.15 20.15
N ASP A 192 -33.85 19.04 19.07
CA ASP A 192 -33.41 18.54 17.77
C ASP A 192 -32.25 19.39 17.18
N ARG A 193 -32.22 20.69 17.47
CA ARG A 193 -31.19 21.61 16.96
C ARG A 193 -29.84 21.33 17.60
N GLU A 194 -29.80 21.02 18.87
CA GLU A 194 -28.58 20.72 19.60
C GLU A 194 -27.99 19.38 19.15
N ALA A 195 -28.82 18.35 18.97
CA ALA A 195 -28.41 17.06 18.45
C ALA A 195 -27.86 17.14 17.02
N GLN A 196 -28.47 17.96 16.15
CA GLN A 196 -27.99 18.22 14.80
C GLN A 196 -26.66 18.96 14.80
N ALA A 197 -26.52 20.00 15.62
CA ALA A 197 -25.27 20.76 15.76
C ALA A 197 -24.12 19.89 16.25
N GLU A 198 -24.40 18.96 17.19
CA GLU A 198 -23.41 18.02 17.69
C GLU A 198 -23.01 16.98 16.64
N ALA A 199 -23.97 16.44 15.85
CA ALA A 199 -23.69 15.50 14.77
C ALA A 199 -22.87 16.13 13.64
N ILE A 200 -23.17 17.40 13.28
CA ILE A 200 -22.41 18.17 12.31
C ILE A 200 -20.99 18.44 12.85
N GLY A 201 -20.89 18.88 14.12
CA GLY A 201 -19.60 19.11 14.77
C GLY A 201 -18.72 17.86 14.77
N TYR A 202 -19.28 16.69 15.14
CA TYR A 202 -18.57 15.43 15.11
C TYR A 202 -18.05 15.08 13.70
N THR A 203 -18.89 15.32 12.69
CA THR A 203 -18.51 15.08 11.29
C THR A 203 -17.36 16.00 10.87
N ILE A 204 -17.44 17.27 11.18
CA ILE A 204 -16.37 18.24 10.87
C ILE A 204 -15.07 17.83 11.57
N GLY A 205 -15.13 17.45 12.86
CA GLY A 205 -13.98 17.02 13.62
C GLY A 205 -13.32 15.76 13.05
N ALA A 206 -14.09 14.72 12.75
CA ALA A 206 -13.59 13.47 12.18
C ALA A 206 -13.00 13.66 10.78
N VAL A 207 -13.70 14.40 9.91
CA VAL A 207 -13.25 14.68 8.54
C VAL A 207 -11.99 15.53 8.54
N SER A 208 -11.91 16.57 9.39
CA SER A 208 -10.75 17.45 9.45
C SER A 208 -9.48 16.73 9.88
N VAL A 209 -9.56 15.82 10.87
CA VAL A 209 -8.41 15.01 11.31
C VAL A 209 -7.96 14.06 10.21
N LEU A 210 -8.88 13.36 9.54
CA LEU A 210 -8.52 12.44 8.45
C LEU A 210 -7.97 13.17 7.22
N LEU A 211 -8.49 14.35 6.89
CA LEU A 211 -7.93 15.20 5.83
C LEU A 211 -6.56 15.76 6.20
N ALA A 212 -6.36 16.21 7.44
CA ALA A 212 -5.05 16.68 7.92
C ALA A 212 -4.01 15.55 7.84
N LEU A 213 -4.40 14.35 8.25
CA LEU A 213 -3.56 13.16 8.21
C LEU A 213 -3.24 12.75 6.77
N GLY A 214 -4.24 12.71 5.89
CA GLY A 214 -4.07 12.45 4.46
C GLY A 214 -3.19 13.49 3.78
N GLY A 215 -3.40 14.77 4.10
CA GLY A 215 -2.59 15.88 3.61
C GLY A 215 -1.14 15.79 4.07
N ALA A 216 -0.90 15.43 5.33
CA ALA A 216 0.45 15.20 5.85
C ALA A 216 1.18 14.08 5.11
N VAL A 217 0.52 12.95 4.89
CA VAL A 217 1.08 11.81 4.13
C VAL A 217 1.41 12.22 2.69
N LEU A 218 0.54 12.99 2.03
CA LEU A 218 0.78 13.49 0.67
C LEU A 218 1.91 14.52 0.62
N ALA A 219 2.03 15.40 1.62
CA ALA A 219 3.12 16.36 1.73
C ALA A 219 4.48 15.67 1.94
N PHE A 220 4.56 14.64 2.78
CA PHE A 220 5.77 13.84 2.94
C PHE A 220 6.15 13.10 1.65
N LYS A 221 5.16 12.62 0.89
CA LYS A 221 5.38 12.00 -0.41
C LYS A 221 6.00 12.98 -1.42
N SER A 222 5.53 14.23 -1.47
CA SER A 222 6.07 15.26 -2.37
C SER A 222 7.50 15.66 -1.99
N GLY A 223 7.89 15.55 -0.70
CA GLY A 223 9.24 15.78 -0.20
C GLY A 223 10.22 14.61 -0.48
N GLY A 224 9.84 13.59 -1.26
CA GLY A 224 10.71 12.47 -1.62
C GLY A 224 10.93 11.44 -0.52
N HIS A 225 10.29 11.61 0.65
CA HIS A 225 10.32 10.63 1.72
C HIS A 225 9.24 9.58 1.50
N ALA A 226 9.64 8.32 1.25
CA ALA A 226 8.69 7.22 1.19
C ALA A 226 8.27 6.84 2.62
N VAL A 227 7.32 7.60 3.15
CA VAL A 227 6.69 7.29 4.44
C VAL A 227 5.44 6.48 4.13
N GLY A 228 5.54 5.16 4.27
CA GLY A 228 4.35 4.29 4.27
C GLY A 228 3.63 4.44 5.61
N TRP A 229 2.30 4.32 5.63
CA TRP A 229 1.47 4.37 6.85
C TRP A 229 1.92 3.36 7.93
N ALA A 230 2.54 2.26 7.50
CA ALA A 230 3.02 1.20 8.39
C ALA A 230 4.30 1.55 9.17
N PHE A 231 4.90 2.76 8.98
CA PHE A 231 6.12 3.13 9.71
C PHE A 231 5.93 3.13 11.23
N GLN A 232 4.71 3.41 11.71
CA GLN A 232 4.38 3.38 13.13
C GLN A 232 4.51 1.98 13.73
N LEU A 233 4.21 0.94 12.94
CA LEU A 233 4.33 -0.46 13.36
C LEU A 233 5.76 -1.01 13.24
N GLN A 234 6.67 -0.26 12.63
CA GLN A 234 8.08 -0.64 12.48
C GLN A 234 8.95 -0.19 13.67
N ASP A 235 8.45 0.73 14.49
CA ASP A 235 9.14 1.16 15.69
C ASP A 235 8.58 0.42 16.90
N THR A 236 9.40 -0.43 17.51
CA THR A 236 9.01 -1.27 18.66
C THR A 236 8.49 -0.44 19.83
N ARG A 237 8.97 0.80 20.00
CA ARG A 237 8.49 1.72 21.06
C ARG A 237 7.06 2.14 20.83
N VAL A 238 6.74 2.48 19.58
CA VAL A 238 5.37 2.86 19.21
C VAL A 238 4.43 1.68 19.41
N VAL A 239 4.85 0.46 19.02
CA VAL A 239 4.05 -0.75 19.24
C VAL A 239 3.85 -1.03 20.74
N ALA A 240 4.87 -0.82 21.58
CA ALA A 240 4.74 -0.96 23.02
C ALA A 240 3.78 0.07 23.64
N ILE A 241 3.83 1.32 23.19
CA ILE A 241 2.87 2.36 23.63
C ILE A 241 1.45 2.01 23.17
N LEU A 242 1.28 1.51 21.94
CA LEU A 242 -0.01 1.04 21.44
C LEU A 242 -0.54 -0.15 22.25
N LEU A 243 0.33 -1.08 22.65
CA LEU A 243 -0.02 -2.18 23.53
C LEU A 243 -0.60 -1.66 24.85
N LEU A 244 0.05 -0.69 25.49
CA LEU A 244 -0.44 -0.08 26.73
C LEU A 244 -1.77 0.64 26.52
N LEU A 245 -1.93 1.39 25.44
CA LEU A 245 -3.15 2.10 25.09
C LEU A 245 -4.31 1.11 24.88
N VAL A 246 -4.10 0.06 24.09
CA VAL A 246 -5.11 -0.98 23.83
C VAL A 246 -5.48 -1.70 25.12
N THR A 247 -4.50 -2.00 25.99
CA THR A 247 -4.75 -2.60 27.32
C THR A 247 -5.59 -1.68 28.21
N ALA A 248 -5.32 -0.37 28.21
CA ALA A 248 -6.12 0.59 28.96
C ALA A 248 -7.57 0.64 28.46
N ILE A 249 -7.78 0.66 27.13
CA ILE A 249 -9.13 0.62 26.54
C ILE A 249 -9.83 -0.71 26.85
N ALA A 250 -9.13 -1.84 26.74
CA ALA A 250 -9.68 -3.16 27.02
C ALA A 250 -10.16 -3.28 28.49
N THR A 251 -9.36 -2.80 29.46
CA THR A 251 -9.70 -2.79 30.88
C THR A 251 -10.88 -1.85 31.19
N ASN A 252 -10.98 -0.71 30.49
CA ASN A 252 -12.14 0.18 30.58
C ASN A 252 -13.41 -0.49 30.04
N LEU A 253 -13.34 -1.16 28.89
CA LEU A 253 -14.46 -1.91 28.31
C LEU A 253 -14.90 -3.07 29.20
N ALA A 254 -13.94 -3.74 29.84
CA ALA A 254 -14.24 -4.80 30.82
C ALA A 254 -14.96 -4.29 32.08
N GLY A 255 -14.99 -2.95 32.26
CA GLY A 255 -15.66 -2.31 33.43
C GLY A 255 -14.80 -2.31 34.68
N LEU A 256 -13.48 -2.50 34.56
CA LEU A 256 -12.57 -2.50 35.70
C LEU A 256 -12.35 -1.11 36.30
N TYR A 257 -12.49 -0.07 35.49
CA TYR A 257 -12.50 1.33 35.95
C TYR A 257 -13.40 2.18 35.03
N GLU A 258 -13.93 3.23 35.57
CA GLU A 258 -14.63 4.24 34.79
C GLU A 258 -13.69 5.44 34.59
N LEU A 259 -13.57 5.91 33.37
CA LEU A 259 -12.94 7.21 33.14
C LEU A 259 -13.81 8.22 33.89
N PRO A 260 -13.26 9.00 34.84
CA PRO A 260 -14.01 10.11 35.38
C PRO A 260 -14.49 10.88 34.17
N SER A 261 -15.79 11.16 34.10
CA SER A 261 -16.31 12.11 33.14
C SER A 261 -15.42 13.34 33.32
N LEU A 262 -14.41 13.45 32.40
CA LEU A 262 -13.60 14.65 32.36
C LEU A 262 -14.57 15.75 32.00
N ASN A 263 -15.17 16.33 33.03
CA ASN A 263 -15.59 17.71 33.03
C ASN A 263 -14.30 18.53 32.86
N ILE A 264 -13.52 18.21 31.79
CA ILE A 264 -12.62 19.21 31.24
C ILE A 264 -13.59 20.31 30.89
N ALA A 265 -13.48 21.40 31.61
CA ALA A 265 -14.14 22.66 31.39
C ALA A 265 -13.73 23.30 30.04
N VAL A 266 -13.80 22.55 28.97
CA VAL A 266 -14.21 23.03 27.66
C VAL A 266 -15.70 23.30 27.84
N GLY A 267 -15.95 24.42 28.53
CA GLY A 267 -17.18 24.85 29.17
C GLY A 267 -18.41 24.23 28.55
N HIS A 268 -19.49 24.23 29.27
CA HIS A 268 -20.88 23.91 28.89
C HIS A 268 -21.31 24.34 27.47
N ARG A 269 -20.42 24.20 26.47
CA ARG A 269 -20.68 24.38 25.05
C ARG A 269 -21.11 23.02 24.50
N GLN A 270 -22.28 22.58 24.99
CA GLN A 270 -23.12 21.65 24.29
C GLN A 270 -23.31 22.23 22.88
N GLY A 271 -23.20 21.43 21.83
CA GLY A 271 -23.37 21.87 20.47
C GLY A 271 -22.15 21.63 19.57
N LEU A 272 -21.98 22.48 18.57
CA LEU A 272 -21.02 22.30 17.47
C LEU A 272 -19.57 22.09 17.94
N ILE A 273 -19.08 22.89 18.91
CA ILE A 273 -17.68 22.85 19.38
C ILE A 273 -17.37 21.57 20.15
N GLY A 274 -18.30 21.12 21.01
CA GLY A 274 -18.19 19.84 21.72
C GLY A 274 -18.22 18.65 20.76
N GLY A 275 -19.01 18.74 19.69
CA GLY A 275 -19.03 17.80 18.58
C GLY A 275 -17.69 17.70 17.87
N ILE A 276 -17.09 18.84 17.48
CA ILE A 276 -15.78 18.88 16.78
C ILE A 276 -14.69 18.20 17.62
N GLY A 277 -14.57 18.53 18.89
CA GLY A 277 -13.56 17.95 19.77
C GLY A 277 -13.70 16.43 19.92
N THR A 278 -14.93 15.94 20.06
CA THR A 278 -15.17 14.50 20.21
C THR A 278 -15.02 13.73 18.89
N GLY A 279 -15.39 14.32 17.74
CA GLY A 279 -15.15 13.74 16.42
C GLY A 279 -13.65 13.66 16.10
N ALA A 280 -12.90 14.70 16.42
CA ALA A 280 -11.44 14.71 16.27
C ALA A 280 -10.77 13.66 17.15
N LEU A 281 -11.18 13.56 18.42
CA LEU A 281 -10.67 12.55 19.36
C LEU A 281 -10.99 11.12 18.89
N ALA A 282 -12.21 10.89 18.40
CA ALA A 282 -12.61 9.59 17.89
C ALA A 282 -11.78 9.16 16.67
N ALA A 283 -11.57 10.05 15.72
CA ALA A 283 -10.73 9.79 14.55
C ALA A 283 -9.27 9.51 14.94
N PHE A 284 -8.74 10.26 15.91
CA PHE A 284 -7.38 10.07 16.41
C PHE A 284 -7.21 8.72 17.12
N ILE A 285 -8.15 8.32 17.99
CA ILE A 285 -8.13 7.03 18.69
C ILE A 285 -8.36 5.86 17.72
N ALA A 286 -9.16 6.04 16.67
CA ALA A 286 -9.39 5.01 15.66
C ALA A 286 -8.16 4.75 14.79
N THR A 287 -7.29 5.72 14.59
CA THR A 287 -6.13 5.65 13.68
C THR A 287 -5.20 4.45 13.94
N PRO A 288 -4.73 4.17 15.16
CA PRO A 288 -3.83 3.02 15.40
C PRO A 288 -4.50 1.66 15.19
N CYS A 289 -5.80 1.56 15.43
CA CYS A 289 -6.53 0.30 15.27
C CYS A 289 -6.82 -0.03 13.80
N THR A 290 -6.84 0.98 12.92
CA THR A 290 -7.13 0.82 11.50
C THR A 290 -5.88 0.48 10.68
N GLY A 291 -4.68 0.65 11.24
CA GLY A 291 -3.38 0.49 10.56
C GLY A 291 -3.26 -0.77 9.71
N PRO A 292 -3.52 -1.98 10.25
CA PRO A 292 -3.38 -3.23 9.49
C PRO A 292 -4.36 -3.34 8.31
N PHE A 293 -5.57 -2.78 8.45
CA PHE A 293 -6.63 -2.88 7.44
C PHE A 293 -6.54 -1.78 6.37
N MET A 294 -6.04 -0.60 6.74
CA MET A 294 -5.94 0.54 5.83
C MET A 294 -4.72 0.51 4.91
N ALA A 295 -3.71 -0.32 5.19
CA ALA A 295 -2.48 -0.38 4.39
C ALA A 295 -2.76 -0.66 2.90
N GLY A 296 -3.72 -1.53 2.58
CA GLY A 296 -4.15 -1.82 1.21
C GLY A 296 -4.90 -0.66 0.54
N ALA A 297 -5.85 -0.06 1.24
CA ALA A 297 -6.66 1.05 0.72
C ALA A 297 -5.81 2.32 0.52
N LEU A 298 -4.91 2.62 1.46
CA LEU A 298 -3.98 3.73 1.38
C LEU A 298 -2.91 3.53 0.31
N GLY A 299 -2.43 2.28 0.13
CA GLY A 299 -1.54 1.96 -0.99
C GLY A 299 -2.18 2.28 -2.34
N ALA A 300 -3.45 1.99 -2.52
CA ALA A 300 -4.21 2.36 -3.72
C ALA A 300 -4.44 3.89 -3.81
N ALA A 301 -4.79 4.56 -2.71
CA ALA A 301 -5.00 6.01 -2.68
C ALA A 301 -3.72 6.80 -3.00
N LEU A 302 -2.55 6.29 -2.61
CA LEU A 302 -1.26 6.91 -2.91
C LEU A 302 -0.88 6.83 -4.41
N LEU A 303 -1.51 5.96 -5.19
CA LEU A 303 -1.33 5.89 -6.64
C LEU A 303 -2.24 6.87 -7.40
N LEU A 304 -3.25 7.42 -6.73
CA LEU A 304 -4.17 8.39 -7.34
C LEU A 304 -3.57 9.82 -7.33
N PRO A 305 -4.06 10.69 -8.23
CA PRO A 305 -3.74 12.12 -8.16
C PRO A 305 -4.24 12.73 -6.84
N VAL A 306 -3.54 13.78 -6.36
CA VAL A 306 -3.77 14.40 -5.05
C VAL A 306 -5.25 14.67 -4.74
N PRO A 307 -6.07 15.27 -5.66
CA PRO A 307 -7.47 15.55 -5.35
C PRO A 307 -8.31 14.28 -5.15
N ALA A 308 -8.01 13.20 -5.89
CA ALA A 308 -8.71 11.92 -5.73
C ALA A 308 -8.32 11.22 -4.42
N ALA A 309 -7.05 11.30 -4.02
CA ALA A 309 -6.59 10.78 -2.74
C ALA A 309 -7.28 11.52 -1.57
N LEU A 310 -7.35 12.84 -1.61
CA LEU A 310 -8.07 13.64 -0.60
C LEU A 310 -9.57 13.31 -0.55
N ALA A 311 -10.20 13.05 -1.69
CA ALA A 311 -11.60 12.63 -1.75
C ALA A 311 -11.83 11.27 -1.08
N VAL A 312 -10.87 10.34 -1.14
CA VAL A 312 -10.92 9.06 -0.42
C VAL A 312 -10.87 9.30 1.10
N PHE A 313 -9.95 10.15 1.59
CA PHE A 313 -9.87 10.49 3.01
C PHE A 313 -11.13 11.21 3.50
N PHE A 314 -11.68 12.10 2.69
CA PHE A 314 -12.97 12.75 2.95
C PHE A 314 -14.11 11.72 3.05
N GLY A 315 -14.16 10.77 2.11
CA GLY A 315 -15.15 9.69 2.11
C GLY A 315 -15.05 8.77 3.34
N LEU A 316 -13.83 8.45 3.79
CA LEU A 316 -13.59 7.71 5.03
C LEU A 316 -14.11 8.46 6.25
N GLY A 317 -13.85 9.78 6.33
CA GLY A 317 -14.35 10.62 7.43
C GLY A 317 -15.86 10.73 7.47
N LEU A 318 -16.49 10.89 6.30
CA LEU A 318 -17.95 10.86 6.17
C LEU A 318 -18.51 9.50 6.57
N GLY A 319 -17.91 8.38 6.11
CA GLY A 319 -18.34 7.03 6.47
C GLY A 319 -18.28 6.77 7.97
N LEU A 320 -17.20 7.22 8.63
CA LEU A 320 -17.05 7.13 10.08
C LEU A 320 -18.14 7.93 10.83
N SER A 321 -18.53 9.08 10.33
CA SER A 321 -19.52 9.96 10.97
C SER A 321 -20.97 9.62 10.59
N LEU A 322 -21.19 8.79 9.56
CA LEU A 322 -22.51 8.49 9.00
C LEU A 322 -23.53 7.98 10.03
N PRO A 323 -23.21 7.05 10.94
CA PRO A 323 -24.15 6.62 11.98
C PRO A 323 -24.58 7.78 12.89
N PHE A 324 -23.64 8.71 13.21
CA PHE A 324 -23.93 9.88 14.03
C PHE A 324 -24.83 10.88 13.31
N LEU A 325 -24.58 11.11 12.02
CA LEU A 325 -25.45 11.92 11.18
C LEU A 325 -26.86 11.32 11.09
N ALA A 326 -26.94 10.01 10.89
CA ALA A 326 -28.23 9.33 10.85
C ALA A 326 -29.01 9.52 12.17
N LEU A 327 -28.35 9.40 13.32
CA LEU A 327 -28.96 9.64 14.64
C LEU A 327 -29.31 11.11 14.88
N GLY A 328 -28.54 12.05 14.32
CA GLY A 328 -28.80 13.48 14.42
C GLY A 328 -30.03 13.93 13.62
N PHE A 329 -30.19 13.44 12.39
CA PHE A 329 -31.19 13.92 11.46
C PHE A 329 -32.45 13.04 11.36
N ILE A 330 -32.35 11.73 11.62
CA ILE A 330 -33.43 10.77 11.42
C ILE A 330 -34.12 10.47 12.75
N LYS A 331 -35.26 11.13 13.03
CA LYS A 331 -36.03 10.91 14.26
C LYS A 331 -36.45 9.45 14.50
N PRO A 332 -36.90 8.66 13.51
CA PRO A 332 -37.21 7.24 13.73
C PRO A 332 -35.98 6.40 14.10
N ALA A 333 -34.75 6.76 13.66
CA ALA A 333 -33.54 6.06 14.04
C ALA A 333 -33.25 6.13 15.55
N ARG A 334 -33.60 7.26 16.19
CA ARG A 334 -33.50 7.40 17.66
C ARG A 334 -34.48 6.50 18.40
N ARG A 335 -35.67 6.23 17.84
CA ARG A 335 -36.68 5.34 18.45
C ARG A 335 -36.30 3.87 18.31
N TRP A 336 -35.51 3.51 17.30
CA TRP A 336 -35.01 2.14 17.08
C TRP A 336 -33.80 1.80 17.98
N LEU A 337 -33.15 2.80 18.60
CA LEU A 337 -32.09 2.50 19.56
C LEU A 337 -32.73 1.83 20.79
N PRO A 338 -32.26 0.64 21.14
CA PRO A 338 -32.70 -0.01 22.36
C PRO A 338 -32.32 0.86 23.56
N LYS A 339 -33.27 1.02 24.49
CA LYS A 339 -33.04 1.81 25.72
C LYS A 339 -31.80 1.31 26.45
N PRO A 340 -30.96 2.22 26.97
CA PRO A 340 -29.78 1.84 27.72
C PRO A 340 -30.16 0.94 28.90
N GLY A 341 -29.54 -0.22 28.94
CA GLY A 341 -29.88 -1.27 29.93
C GLY A 341 -28.72 -2.23 30.15
N PRO A 342 -28.96 -3.31 30.94
CA PRO A 342 -27.91 -4.30 31.26
C PRO A 342 -27.23 -4.93 30.04
N TRP A 343 -27.92 -5.03 28.89
CA TRP A 343 -27.38 -5.56 27.64
C TRP A 343 -26.15 -4.79 27.16
N MET A 344 -26.11 -3.46 27.40
CA MET A 344 -24.98 -2.62 27.00
C MET A 344 -23.73 -2.95 27.82
N MET A 345 -23.88 -3.29 29.09
CA MET A 345 -22.77 -3.75 29.94
C MET A 345 -22.21 -5.08 29.44
N THR A 346 -23.10 -6.00 29.05
CA THR A 346 -22.71 -7.30 28.47
C THR A 346 -22.01 -7.12 27.16
N LEU A 347 -22.52 -6.25 26.26
CA LEU A 347 -21.91 -5.96 24.99
C LEU A 347 -20.51 -5.35 25.13
N ARG A 348 -20.32 -4.39 26.07
CA ARG A 348 -19.00 -3.81 26.38
C ARG A 348 -18.01 -4.89 26.86
N ARG A 349 -18.44 -5.82 27.71
CA ARG A 349 -17.60 -6.93 28.17
C ARG A 349 -17.24 -7.89 27.03
N VAL A 350 -18.18 -8.23 26.17
CA VAL A 350 -17.90 -9.07 24.98
C VAL A 350 -16.90 -8.40 24.06
N LEU A 351 -17.03 -7.09 23.81
CA LEU A 351 -16.09 -6.31 22.99
C LEU A 351 -14.72 -6.14 23.64
N SER A 352 -14.57 -6.35 24.95
CA SER A 352 -13.25 -6.34 25.58
C SER A 352 -12.39 -7.55 25.18
N LEU A 353 -13.01 -8.70 24.84
CA LEU A 353 -12.28 -9.92 24.45
C LEU A 353 -11.42 -9.73 23.20
N PRO A 354 -11.95 -9.25 22.05
CA PRO A 354 -11.13 -8.98 20.88
C PRO A 354 -10.07 -7.90 21.14
N MET A 355 -10.32 -6.96 22.06
CA MET A 355 -9.31 -5.98 22.44
C MET A 355 -8.14 -6.61 23.21
N PHE A 356 -8.40 -7.53 24.13
CA PHE A 356 -7.33 -8.29 24.80
C PHE A 356 -6.58 -9.19 23.79
N ALA A 357 -7.28 -9.80 22.83
CA ALA A 357 -6.62 -10.55 21.75
C ALA A 357 -5.70 -9.66 20.90
N THR A 358 -6.13 -8.44 20.60
CA THR A 358 -5.29 -7.45 19.91
C THR A 358 -4.07 -7.04 20.74
N ALA A 359 -4.23 -6.86 22.06
CA ALA A 359 -3.12 -6.57 22.96
C ALA A 359 -2.10 -7.72 22.98
N LEU A 360 -2.55 -8.98 23.05
CA LEU A 360 -1.67 -10.14 22.92
C LEU A 360 -0.94 -10.19 21.58
N GLY A 361 -1.63 -9.88 20.47
CA GLY A 361 -1.05 -9.78 19.14
C GLY A 361 0.05 -8.71 19.06
N LEU A 362 -0.18 -7.53 19.66
CA LEU A 362 0.84 -6.48 19.73
C LEU A 362 2.04 -6.89 20.60
N GLY A 363 1.79 -7.59 21.71
CA GLY A 363 2.86 -8.17 22.53
C GLY A 363 3.72 -9.17 21.75
N TRP A 364 3.08 -10.03 20.96
CA TRP A 364 3.78 -10.95 20.06
C TRP A 364 4.61 -10.22 19.00
N ILE A 365 4.08 -9.14 18.40
CA ILE A 365 4.83 -8.29 17.45
C ILE A 365 6.07 -7.68 18.11
N VAL A 366 5.95 -7.17 19.36
CA VAL A 366 7.10 -6.68 20.13
C VAL A 366 8.14 -7.78 20.29
N GLY A 367 7.70 -9.01 20.60
CA GLY A 367 8.57 -10.18 20.72
C GLY A 367 9.32 -10.49 19.43
N ARG A 368 8.64 -10.42 18.30
CA ARG A 368 9.25 -10.63 16.97
C ARG A 368 10.20 -9.50 16.58
N GLN A 369 9.92 -8.28 17.01
CA GLN A 369 10.77 -7.11 16.69
C GLN A 369 12.00 -6.98 17.60
N ALA A 370 11.86 -7.22 18.88
CA ALA A 370 12.89 -6.93 19.88
C ALA A 370 13.30 -8.14 20.75
N GLY A 371 12.75 -9.33 20.45
CA GLY A 371 13.08 -10.57 21.16
C GLY A 371 12.19 -10.84 22.37
N VAL A 372 12.38 -12.05 22.95
CA VAL A 372 11.55 -12.56 24.06
C VAL A 372 11.64 -11.67 25.30
N SER A 373 12.82 -11.10 25.60
CA SER A 373 13.01 -10.21 26.75
C SER A 373 12.19 -8.92 26.61
N ALA A 374 12.13 -8.31 25.42
CA ALA A 374 11.31 -7.14 25.17
C ALA A 374 9.80 -7.47 25.26
N MET A 375 9.40 -8.65 24.80
CA MET A 375 8.03 -9.12 24.93
C MET A 375 7.63 -9.28 26.41
N THR A 376 8.47 -9.91 27.20
CA THR A 376 8.20 -10.09 28.65
C THR A 376 8.11 -8.75 29.38
N ILE A 377 8.99 -7.80 29.08
CA ILE A 377 8.94 -6.45 29.66
C ILE A 377 7.66 -5.71 29.23
N ALA A 378 7.30 -5.77 27.96
CA ALA A 378 6.10 -5.11 27.44
C ALA A 378 4.83 -5.70 28.02
N LEU A 379 4.74 -7.03 28.16
CA LEU A 379 3.62 -7.72 28.79
C LEU A 379 3.56 -7.45 30.30
N ALA A 380 4.71 -7.41 30.99
CA ALA A 380 4.78 -7.02 32.40
C ALA A 380 4.32 -5.58 32.62
N ALA A 381 4.70 -4.66 31.73
CA ALA A 381 4.23 -3.28 31.75
C ALA A 381 2.72 -3.18 31.51
N ALA A 382 2.18 -3.96 30.56
CA ALA A 382 0.74 -4.02 30.31
C ALA A 382 -0.03 -4.60 31.52
N LEU A 383 0.50 -5.62 32.16
CA LEU A 383 -0.07 -6.19 33.38
C LEU A 383 -0.06 -5.17 34.53
N LEU A 384 1.08 -4.50 34.74
CA LEU A 384 1.23 -3.47 35.76
C LEU A 384 0.24 -2.31 35.55
N LEU A 385 0.07 -1.89 34.30
CA LEU A 385 -0.93 -0.89 33.94
C LEU A 385 -2.36 -1.40 34.22
N GLY A 386 -2.68 -2.62 33.84
CA GLY A 386 -3.99 -3.24 34.10
C GLY A 386 -4.33 -3.31 35.58
N VAL A 387 -3.37 -3.76 36.40
CA VAL A 387 -3.52 -3.81 37.86
C VAL A 387 -3.66 -2.41 38.46
N SER A 388 -2.89 -1.43 37.96
CA SER A 388 -2.99 -0.02 38.39
C SER A 388 -4.38 0.55 38.11
N LEU A 389 -4.91 0.33 36.89
CA LEU A 389 -6.24 0.78 36.48
C LEU A 389 -7.37 0.06 37.27
N TRP A 390 -7.21 -1.22 37.52
CA TRP A 390 -8.13 -1.97 38.38
C TRP A 390 -8.13 -1.42 39.81
N TRP A 391 -6.96 -1.17 40.40
CA TRP A 391 -6.84 -0.56 41.70
C TRP A 391 -7.47 0.84 41.75
N TYR A 392 -7.30 1.62 40.69
CA TYR A 392 -7.97 2.91 40.52
C TYR A 392 -9.48 2.75 40.54
N GLY A 393 -10.05 1.79 39.81
CA GLY A 393 -11.47 1.49 39.80
C GLY A 393 -12.02 1.10 41.19
N LEU A 394 -11.28 0.27 41.95
CA LEU A 394 -11.65 -0.08 43.32
C LEU A 394 -11.68 1.15 44.27
N ARG A 395 -10.76 2.12 44.04
CA ARG A 395 -10.76 3.37 44.81
C ARG A 395 -11.90 4.30 44.44
N GLN A 396 -12.29 4.33 43.16
CA GLN A 396 -13.45 5.07 42.69
C GLN A 396 -14.73 4.59 43.39
N LEU A 397 -14.91 3.28 43.53
CA LEU A 397 -16.05 2.70 44.29
C LEU A 397 -16.08 3.13 45.76
N LYS A 398 -14.90 3.42 46.36
CA LYS A 398 -14.76 3.87 47.76
C LYS A 398 -14.66 5.38 47.93
N SER A 399 -14.94 6.17 46.88
CA SER A 399 -14.84 7.65 46.84
C SER A 399 -13.50 8.22 47.37
N ARG A 400 -12.42 7.46 47.27
CA ARG A 400 -11.08 7.88 47.70
C ARG A 400 -10.29 8.54 46.55
N ARG A 401 -9.41 9.50 46.87
CA ARG A 401 -8.55 10.14 45.91
C ARG A 401 -7.68 9.11 45.15
N GLY A 402 -7.72 9.13 43.83
CA GLY A 402 -6.99 8.19 42.94
C GLY A 402 -5.52 8.51 42.72
N LEU A 403 -4.99 9.61 43.27
CA LEU A 403 -3.63 10.08 43.04
C LEU A 403 -2.52 9.03 43.12
N PRO A 404 -2.49 8.14 44.14
CA PRO A 404 -1.39 7.17 44.28
C PRO A 404 -1.43 6.03 43.22
N THR A 405 -2.53 5.87 42.48
CA THR A 405 -2.60 4.84 41.42
C THR A 405 -1.96 5.28 40.10
N PHE A 406 -1.67 6.57 39.93
CA PHE A 406 -0.94 7.06 38.75
C PHE A 406 0.55 6.69 38.78
N VAL A 407 1.12 6.48 39.97
CA VAL A 407 2.54 6.12 40.11
C VAL A 407 2.88 4.80 39.38
N PRO A 408 2.17 3.67 39.64
CA PRO A 408 2.45 2.45 38.90
C PRO A 408 2.05 2.51 37.42
N ALA A 409 1.07 3.36 37.03
CA ALA A 409 0.73 3.59 35.64
C ALA A 409 1.88 4.29 34.89
N ILE A 410 2.47 5.34 35.50
CA ILE A 410 3.64 6.03 34.94
C ILE A 410 4.85 5.08 34.90
N ALA A 411 5.06 4.27 35.97
CA ALA A 411 6.11 3.27 36.00
C ALA A 411 5.97 2.24 34.86
N ALA A 412 4.74 1.82 34.54
CA ALA A 412 4.47 0.92 33.43
C ALA A 412 4.86 1.54 32.06
N ILE A 413 4.56 2.82 31.86
CA ILE A 413 4.93 3.56 30.63
C ILE A 413 6.45 3.68 30.52
N ILE A 414 7.12 4.06 31.59
CA ILE A 414 8.58 4.18 31.65
C ILE A 414 9.24 2.81 31.41
N LEU A 415 8.74 1.75 32.04
CA LEU A 415 9.22 0.39 31.87
C LEU A 415 9.10 -0.08 30.42
N ALA A 416 7.95 0.17 29.77
CA ALA A 416 7.76 -0.18 28.38
C ALA A 416 8.70 0.61 27.47
N TYR A 417 8.87 1.91 27.71
CA TYR A 417 9.71 2.77 26.88
C TYR A 417 11.20 2.48 27.00
N LEU A 418 11.71 2.33 28.23
CA LEU A 418 13.13 2.08 28.49
C LEU A 418 13.52 0.61 28.31
N GLY A 419 12.68 -0.32 28.75
CA GLY A 419 12.97 -1.74 28.72
C GLY A 419 13.03 -2.33 27.31
N VAL A 420 12.22 -1.82 26.39
CA VAL A 420 12.22 -2.24 24.98
C VAL A 420 13.49 -1.77 24.25
N GLN A 421 14.15 -0.70 24.73
CA GLN A 421 15.40 -0.22 24.11
C GLN A 421 16.60 -1.13 24.40
N ALA A 422 16.63 -1.78 25.54
CA ALA A 422 17.77 -2.57 26.00
C ALA A 422 17.89 -3.95 25.32
N SER A 423 16.86 -4.37 24.59
CA SER A 423 16.80 -5.72 24.01
C SER A 423 17.25 -5.70 22.56
N SER A 424 18.46 -6.19 22.29
CA SER A 424 18.93 -6.50 20.92
C SER A 424 18.39 -7.87 20.51
N ALA A 425 17.52 -7.92 19.50
CA ALA A 425 16.96 -9.17 19.04
C ALA A 425 17.90 -9.91 18.08
N ALA A 426 18.17 -11.17 18.38
CA ALA A 426 18.61 -12.14 17.41
C ALA A 426 17.45 -12.43 16.43
N THR A 427 17.70 -12.32 15.13
CA THR A 427 16.72 -12.61 14.10
C THR A 427 16.56 -14.13 14.00
N GLU A 428 15.52 -14.68 14.61
CA GLU A 428 15.07 -16.03 14.30
C GLU A 428 14.33 -16.00 12.96
N GLN A 429 14.93 -16.65 11.96
CA GLN A 429 14.26 -16.86 10.66
C GLN A 429 13.08 -17.81 10.86
N ALA A 430 11.90 -17.38 10.42
CA ALA A 430 10.75 -18.26 10.34
C ALA A 430 11.07 -19.41 9.37
N SER A 431 11.01 -20.65 9.85
CA SER A 431 11.18 -21.84 9.03
C SER A 431 9.93 -22.06 8.18
N HIS A 432 9.93 -21.57 6.96
CA HIS A 432 8.93 -21.90 5.95
C HIS A 432 9.30 -23.24 5.28
N LEU A 433 8.30 -23.99 4.77
CA LEU A 433 8.51 -25.18 3.94
C LEU A 433 9.34 -24.86 2.68
N LEU A 434 9.25 -23.63 2.19
CA LEU A 434 10.14 -23.10 1.17
C LEU A 434 11.45 -22.66 1.82
N ALA A 435 12.55 -23.33 1.44
CA ALA A 435 13.91 -22.93 1.86
C ALA A 435 14.23 -21.53 1.30
N SER A 436 13.88 -20.49 2.06
CA SER A 436 14.15 -19.09 1.71
C SER A 436 15.52 -18.65 2.20
N LYS A 437 16.13 -17.72 1.44
CA LYS A 437 17.34 -16.99 1.87
C LYS A 437 17.00 -15.50 2.05
N PRO A 438 17.66 -14.79 2.98
CA PRO A 438 17.41 -13.36 3.14
C PRO A 438 17.65 -12.60 1.83
N TYR A 439 16.71 -11.71 1.50
CA TYR A 439 16.82 -10.85 0.34
C TYR A 439 17.94 -9.82 0.54
N THR A 440 18.84 -9.77 -0.41
CA THR A 440 19.75 -8.64 -0.63
C THR A 440 19.81 -8.34 -2.13
N ALA A 441 20.01 -7.07 -2.49
CA ALA A 441 20.11 -6.68 -3.89
C ALA A 441 21.27 -7.41 -4.60
N ALA A 442 22.39 -7.57 -3.91
CA ALA A 442 23.56 -8.30 -4.41
C ALA A 442 23.26 -9.80 -4.65
N ARG A 443 22.53 -10.45 -3.72
CA ARG A 443 22.15 -11.86 -3.88
C ARG A 443 21.17 -12.06 -5.03
N LEU A 444 20.21 -11.16 -5.19
CA LEU A 444 19.30 -11.20 -6.34
C LEU A 444 20.07 -11.05 -7.66
N ALA A 445 21.00 -10.08 -7.75
CA ALA A 445 21.83 -9.90 -8.93
C ALA A 445 22.62 -11.17 -9.26
N LYS A 446 23.34 -11.74 -8.26
CA LYS A 446 24.11 -12.98 -8.44
C LYS A 446 23.26 -14.14 -8.96
N LEU A 447 22.07 -14.36 -8.40
CA LEU A 447 21.19 -15.45 -8.84
C LEU A 447 20.67 -15.24 -10.27
N ARG A 448 20.48 -13.99 -10.70
CA ARG A 448 20.10 -13.65 -12.06
C ARG A 448 21.26 -13.85 -13.04
N ASP A 449 22.48 -13.51 -12.64
CA ASP A 449 23.71 -13.78 -13.44
C ASP A 449 23.94 -15.29 -13.61
N GLU A 450 23.56 -16.09 -12.60
CA GLU A 450 23.57 -17.57 -12.65
C GLU A 450 22.40 -18.14 -13.50
N HIS A 451 21.61 -17.30 -14.17
CA HIS A 451 20.44 -17.69 -14.99
C HIS A 451 19.43 -18.57 -14.21
N ARG A 452 19.24 -18.31 -12.92
CA ARG A 452 18.28 -19.04 -12.08
C ARG A 452 16.95 -18.30 -11.97
N PRO A 453 15.83 -19.01 -12.03
CA PRO A 453 14.56 -18.38 -11.72
C PRO A 453 14.52 -18.01 -10.23
N VAL A 454 14.07 -16.79 -9.92
CA VAL A 454 14.03 -16.28 -8.54
C VAL A 454 12.62 -15.83 -8.19
N PHE A 455 12.13 -16.30 -7.06
CA PHE A 455 10.91 -15.79 -6.44
C PHE A 455 11.29 -14.95 -5.22
N VAL A 456 10.94 -13.68 -5.26
CA VAL A 456 11.16 -12.73 -4.14
C VAL A 456 9.83 -12.45 -3.49
N PHE A 457 9.73 -12.65 -2.19
CA PHE A 457 8.58 -12.21 -1.41
C PHE A 457 9.01 -11.29 -0.28
N LEU A 458 8.30 -10.16 -0.16
CA LEU A 458 8.49 -9.22 0.93
C LEU A 458 7.35 -9.35 1.91
N THR A 459 7.70 -9.57 3.16
CA THR A 459 6.78 -9.83 4.27
C THR A 459 7.09 -8.96 5.48
N ALA A 460 6.18 -8.96 6.45
CA ALA A 460 6.40 -8.41 7.79
C ALA A 460 5.50 -9.15 8.80
N ASP A 461 5.95 -9.27 10.04
CA ASP A 461 5.20 -9.97 11.08
C ASP A 461 3.87 -9.27 11.46
N TRP A 462 3.82 -7.95 11.31
CA TRP A 462 2.61 -7.15 11.53
C TRP A 462 1.63 -7.17 10.34
N CYS A 463 1.99 -7.82 9.23
CA CYS A 463 1.20 -7.85 8.00
C CYS A 463 0.30 -9.08 7.96
N LEU A 464 -0.98 -8.93 8.31
CA LEU A 464 -1.94 -10.03 8.35
C LEU A 464 -2.09 -10.75 7.00
N SER A 465 -2.19 -10.00 5.90
CA SER A 465 -2.29 -10.59 4.55
C SER A 465 -1.05 -11.37 4.16
N CYS A 466 0.14 -10.95 4.64
CA CYS A 466 1.37 -11.70 4.43
C CYS A 466 1.29 -13.05 5.15
N LYS A 467 0.86 -13.05 6.42
CA LYS A 467 0.75 -14.29 7.23
C LYS A 467 -0.29 -15.26 6.68
N VAL A 468 -1.39 -14.75 6.14
CA VAL A 468 -2.38 -15.58 5.43
C VAL A 468 -1.75 -16.24 4.20
N ASN A 469 -1.05 -15.50 3.35
CA ASN A 469 -0.38 -16.06 2.17
C ASN A 469 0.74 -17.04 2.54
N GLU A 470 1.48 -16.76 3.61
CA GLU A 470 2.50 -17.67 4.15
C GLU A 470 1.86 -19.00 4.57
N ALA A 471 0.78 -18.97 5.34
CA ALA A 471 0.10 -20.15 5.83
C ALA A 471 -0.62 -20.96 4.73
N THR A 472 -1.20 -20.30 3.72
CA THR A 472 -2.04 -20.96 2.71
C THR A 472 -1.27 -21.33 1.45
N SER A 473 -0.41 -20.45 0.95
CA SER A 473 0.22 -20.59 -0.37
C SER A 473 1.70 -20.92 -0.30
N LEU A 474 2.47 -20.24 0.54
CA LEU A 474 3.91 -20.46 0.65
C LEU A 474 4.27 -21.70 1.50
N SER A 475 3.38 -22.15 2.38
CA SER A 475 3.52 -23.40 3.14
C SER A 475 2.88 -24.61 2.44
N SER A 476 2.46 -24.47 1.18
CA SER A 476 1.89 -25.57 0.41
C SER A 476 2.98 -26.53 -0.10
N THR A 477 2.82 -27.82 0.16
CA THR A 477 3.72 -28.88 -0.33
C THR A 477 3.79 -28.95 -1.86
N SER A 478 2.68 -28.63 -2.55
CA SER A 478 2.64 -28.57 -4.01
C SER A 478 3.57 -27.48 -4.55
N VAL A 479 3.58 -26.31 -3.92
CA VAL A 479 4.46 -25.18 -4.29
C VAL A 479 5.92 -25.51 -3.97
N ALA A 480 6.19 -26.06 -2.78
CA ALA A 480 7.54 -26.46 -2.38
C ALA A 480 8.14 -27.47 -3.37
N ASN A 481 7.37 -28.49 -3.74
CA ASN A 481 7.78 -29.51 -4.71
C ASN A 481 7.98 -28.93 -6.12
N ALA A 482 7.09 -28.04 -6.57
CA ALA A 482 7.21 -27.40 -7.89
C ALA A 482 8.45 -26.51 -7.97
N PHE A 483 8.70 -25.71 -6.93
CA PHE A 483 9.86 -24.82 -6.86
C PHE A 483 11.18 -25.59 -6.75
N ALA A 484 11.21 -26.68 -5.98
CA ALA A 484 12.37 -27.57 -5.87
C ALA A 484 12.70 -28.22 -7.23
N LYS A 485 11.69 -28.78 -7.92
CA LYS A 485 11.85 -29.38 -9.26
C LYS A 485 12.31 -28.40 -10.33
N ALA A 486 11.90 -27.14 -10.23
CA ALA A 486 12.26 -26.06 -11.15
C ALA A 486 13.52 -25.28 -10.71
N HIS A 487 14.21 -25.73 -9.65
CA HIS A 487 15.39 -25.06 -9.07
C HIS A 487 15.18 -23.56 -8.80
N VAL A 488 13.97 -23.17 -8.40
CA VAL A 488 13.63 -21.78 -8.07
C VAL A 488 14.38 -21.35 -6.81
N ALA A 489 15.11 -20.26 -6.89
CA ALA A 489 15.70 -19.62 -5.72
C ALA A 489 14.64 -18.73 -5.04
N VAL A 490 14.43 -18.93 -3.74
CA VAL A 490 13.45 -18.15 -2.97
C VAL A 490 14.19 -17.14 -2.09
N LEU A 491 13.85 -15.87 -2.24
CA LEU A 491 14.40 -14.78 -1.42
C LEU A 491 13.29 -14.14 -0.60
N GLU A 492 13.53 -14.04 0.70
CA GLU A 492 12.62 -13.45 1.66
C GLU A 492 13.14 -12.09 2.11
N GLY A 493 12.34 -11.05 1.93
CA GLY A 493 12.63 -9.72 2.43
C GLY A 493 11.76 -9.41 3.65
N ASP A 494 12.32 -9.52 4.84
CA ASP A 494 11.63 -9.13 6.06
C ASP A 494 11.67 -7.61 6.24
N TRP A 495 10.48 -7.02 6.31
CA TRP A 495 10.26 -5.60 6.54
C TRP A 495 9.57 -5.32 7.88
N THR A 496 9.63 -6.26 8.79
CA THR A 496 9.12 -6.12 10.18
C THR A 496 9.77 -4.93 10.88
N ARG A 497 11.08 -4.76 10.63
CA ARG A 497 11.86 -3.57 10.99
C ARG A 497 12.28 -2.80 9.73
N LYS A 498 12.76 -1.56 9.92
CA LYS A 498 13.32 -0.76 8.82
C LYS A 498 14.48 -1.49 8.15
N ASN A 499 14.25 -2.00 6.95
CA ASN A 499 15.26 -2.62 6.12
C ASN A 499 15.47 -1.75 4.86
N PRO A 500 16.63 -1.10 4.69
CA PRO A 500 16.86 -0.18 3.57
C PRO A 500 16.82 -0.87 2.21
N GLU A 501 17.29 -2.12 2.09
CA GLU A 501 17.28 -2.86 0.83
C GLU A 501 15.86 -3.26 0.42
N VAL A 502 15.07 -3.75 1.36
CA VAL A 502 13.65 -4.06 1.14
C VAL A 502 12.88 -2.79 0.79
N THR A 503 13.14 -1.69 1.49
CA THR A 503 12.53 -0.39 1.21
C THR A 503 12.87 0.12 -0.19
N ALA A 504 14.13 -0.07 -0.63
CA ALA A 504 14.56 0.30 -1.99
C ALA A 504 13.83 -0.53 -3.05
N LEU A 505 13.63 -1.84 -2.84
CA LEU A 505 12.87 -2.69 -3.76
C LEU A 505 11.40 -2.29 -3.83
N LEU A 506 10.75 -2.01 -2.68
CA LEU A 506 9.38 -1.52 -2.63
C LEU A 506 9.22 -0.23 -3.45
N ARG A 507 10.14 0.74 -3.27
CA ARG A 507 10.15 1.99 -4.04
C ARG A 507 10.34 1.75 -5.55
N LYS A 508 11.29 0.88 -5.92
CA LYS A 508 11.56 0.51 -7.32
C LYS A 508 10.33 -0.08 -7.99
N ARG A 509 9.47 -0.77 -7.22
CA ARG A 509 8.21 -1.36 -7.69
C ARG A 509 6.98 -0.46 -7.50
N GLY A 510 7.15 0.79 -7.07
CA GLY A 510 6.04 1.72 -6.86
C GLY A 510 5.10 1.30 -5.72
N ARG A 511 5.58 0.50 -4.76
CA ARG A 511 4.81 0.03 -3.62
C ARG A 511 5.16 0.81 -2.35
N ALA A 512 4.14 1.13 -1.56
CA ALA A 512 4.29 1.84 -0.30
C ALA A 512 4.47 0.89 0.91
N GLY A 513 4.35 -0.44 0.70
CA GLY A 513 4.45 -1.43 1.77
C GLY A 513 4.28 -2.86 1.28
N VAL A 514 4.34 -3.80 2.22
CA VAL A 514 4.13 -5.23 2.02
C VAL A 514 2.64 -5.59 2.07
N PRO A 515 2.21 -6.69 1.43
CA PRO A 515 3.00 -7.68 0.73
C PRO A 515 3.43 -7.25 -0.68
N LEU A 516 4.59 -7.69 -1.09
CA LEU A 516 5.06 -7.61 -2.48
C LEU A 516 5.66 -8.95 -2.88
N TYR A 517 5.19 -9.50 -4.00
CA TYR A 517 5.65 -10.74 -4.58
C TYR A 517 6.15 -10.48 -5.98
N VAL A 518 7.39 -10.86 -6.27
CA VAL A 518 8.02 -10.63 -7.57
C VAL A 518 8.60 -11.93 -8.11
N TRP A 519 8.19 -12.29 -9.29
CA TRP A 519 8.75 -13.41 -10.04
C TRP A 519 9.79 -12.90 -11.04
N TYR A 520 10.99 -13.45 -10.97
CA TYR A 520 12.08 -13.21 -11.90
C TYR A 520 12.30 -14.47 -12.73
N PRO A 521 11.81 -14.54 -13.98
CA PRO A 521 12.07 -15.67 -14.87
C PRO A 521 13.54 -15.69 -15.29
N VAL A 522 14.02 -16.82 -15.77
CA VAL A 522 15.39 -16.97 -16.32
C VAL A 522 15.63 -15.96 -17.44
N ASN A 523 14.70 -15.89 -18.36
CA ASN A 523 14.73 -14.94 -19.48
C ASN A 523 13.47 -14.06 -19.43
N GLY A 524 13.63 -12.75 -19.34
CA GLY A 524 12.53 -11.81 -19.40
C GLY A 524 12.46 -10.79 -18.25
N ALA A 525 11.44 -9.93 -18.34
CA ALA A 525 11.21 -8.90 -17.35
C ALA A 525 10.58 -9.47 -16.07
N PRO A 526 10.95 -8.93 -14.91
CA PRO A 526 10.34 -9.35 -13.65
C PRO A 526 8.86 -9.01 -13.60
N LYS A 527 8.04 -9.96 -13.10
CA LYS A 527 6.59 -9.88 -13.02
C LYS A 527 6.13 -9.72 -11.58
N ASP A 528 5.39 -8.66 -11.29
CA ASP A 528 4.73 -8.49 -10.00
C ASP A 528 3.49 -9.38 -9.93
N LEU A 529 3.33 -10.09 -8.81
CA LEU A 529 2.19 -10.95 -8.56
C LEU A 529 1.13 -10.23 -7.71
N PRO A 530 -0.12 -10.72 -7.72
CA PRO A 530 -1.19 -10.17 -6.87
C PRO A 530 -0.86 -10.25 -5.38
N GLN A 531 -1.52 -9.40 -4.58
CA GLN A 531 -1.34 -9.39 -3.12
C GLN A 531 -1.91 -10.63 -2.44
N VAL A 532 -2.90 -11.28 -3.05
CA VAL A 532 -3.44 -12.58 -2.60
C VAL A 532 -2.89 -13.64 -3.52
N LEU A 533 -2.14 -14.58 -2.96
CA LEU A 533 -1.56 -15.70 -3.69
C LEU A 533 -2.45 -16.94 -3.59
N THR A 534 -2.42 -17.74 -4.66
CA THR A 534 -2.97 -19.10 -4.62
C THR A 534 -1.87 -20.12 -4.96
N PRO A 535 -1.91 -21.33 -4.39
CA PRO A 535 -0.91 -22.36 -4.71
C PRO A 535 -0.82 -22.67 -6.20
N SER A 536 -1.95 -22.71 -6.91
CA SER A 536 -2.00 -22.95 -8.36
C SER A 536 -1.23 -21.87 -9.14
N MET A 537 -1.43 -20.60 -8.80
CA MET A 537 -0.71 -19.49 -9.43
C MET A 537 0.80 -19.63 -9.30
N LEU A 538 1.31 -20.05 -8.14
CA LEU A 538 2.74 -20.22 -7.91
C LEU A 538 3.30 -21.44 -8.67
N VAL A 539 2.52 -22.53 -8.76
CA VAL A 539 2.89 -23.73 -9.53
C VAL A 539 2.93 -23.40 -11.02
N ASP A 540 1.97 -22.62 -11.54
CA ASP A 540 1.91 -22.24 -12.96
C ASP A 540 3.13 -21.41 -13.40
N LEU A 541 3.74 -20.62 -12.50
CA LEU A 541 5.00 -19.91 -12.78
C LEU A 541 6.14 -20.87 -13.19
N THR A 542 6.14 -22.09 -12.64
CA THR A 542 7.16 -23.10 -12.95
C THR A 542 6.88 -23.85 -14.25
N HIS A 543 5.62 -23.94 -14.68
CA HIS A 543 5.25 -24.59 -15.95
C HIS A 543 5.74 -23.79 -17.17
N GLY A 544 5.75 -22.46 -17.09
CA GLY A 544 6.30 -21.60 -18.13
C GLY A 544 7.81 -21.76 -18.36
N LEU A 545 8.54 -22.34 -17.41
CA LEU A 545 9.98 -22.63 -17.54
C LEU A 545 10.26 -23.88 -18.38
N LYS A 546 9.33 -24.85 -18.42
CA LYS A 546 9.50 -26.10 -19.18
C LYS A 546 9.38 -25.90 -20.70
N SER A 547 8.57 -24.95 -21.14
CA SER A 547 8.38 -24.69 -22.58
C SER A 547 9.59 -24.02 -23.25
N SER A 548 10.49 -23.39 -22.49
CA SER A 548 11.70 -22.76 -23.02
C SER A 548 12.93 -23.69 -23.11
N GLN A 549 12.87 -24.87 -22.47
CA GLN A 549 13.96 -25.87 -22.53
C GLN A 549 13.76 -26.93 -23.63
N SER A 550 12.57 -27.02 -24.24
CA SER A 550 12.30 -27.99 -25.31
C SER A 550 12.55 -27.45 -26.73
N THR A 551 13.11 -26.24 -26.88
CA THR A 551 13.40 -25.58 -28.16
C THR A 551 14.87 -25.13 -28.28
N SER A 552 15.79 -25.80 -27.58
CA SER A 552 17.24 -25.63 -27.79
C SER A 552 17.88 -26.91 -28.27
#